data_aebf42dcbc3cf8bb489062090e0b4da2
#
_entry.id   aebf42dcbc3cf8bb489062090e0b4da2
#
_cell.length_a   1.000
_cell.length_b   1.000
_cell.length_c   1.000
_cell.angle_alpha   90.00
_cell.angle_beta   90.00
_cell.angle_gamma   90.00
#
_symmetry.space_group_name_H-M   'P 1'
#
loop_
_entity.id
_entity.type
_entity.pdbx_description
1 polymer ?
#
loop_
_entity_poly.entity_id
_entity_poly.type
_entity_poly.pdbx_seq_one_letter_code
_entity_poly.pdbx_strand_id
1 'polypeptide(L)'
;MQPSVLIVCDRAAERETIRVLVGTMGCQWVLASSIEEALAMLSRQRISAALLELPGAVSDPDQMHKNVSEFLVRFPGRVMALTDGMPTHAISELISKYSIPFVQRDRLAADLWPRLESIVYPQPGIRRITKVARLVLDTFLQPLPAGIRGSQSGTRQLVYETESLTADMAFERSPDSTRTALLGQIMRNEPKIPVNGVPVVLKSRKGPLGLKMTNEVGEFSFEFQNERSVNLEIEVSPNDWVLLISPPLDPFGGREEETLSEFRPGDTSTIYASKPQGKRGR
;
A
#
# COMPACT_ATOMS: atom_id res chain seq x y z
N MET A 1 32.15 -0.09 -5.75
CA MET A 1 31.75 -1.52 -5.83
C MET A 1 30.48 -1.58 -6.66
N GLN A 2 30.42 -2.44 -7.66
CA GLN A 2 29.15 -2.67 -8.39
C GLN A 2 28.14 -3.36 -7.47
N PRO A 3 26.88 -2.92 -7.45
CA PRO A 3 25.84 -3.58 -6.67
C PRO A 3 25.53 -4.97 -7.21
N SER A 4 25.22 -5.90 -6.32
CA SER A 4 24.87 -7.28 -6.68
C SER A 4 23.38 -7.51 -6.46
N VAL A 5 22.67 -7.96 -7.48
CA VAL A 5 21.22 -8.24 -7.47
C VAL A 5 21.01 -9.76 -7.48
N LEU A 6 20.32 -10.28 -6.47
CA LEU A 6 19.89 -11.66 -6.43
C LEU A 6 18.58 -11.82 -7.22
N ILE A 7 18.56 -12.66 -8.20
CA ILE A 7 17.41 -12.97 -9.06
C ILE A 7 16.88 -14.35 -8.64
N VAL A 8 15.70 -14.40 -8.05
CA VAL A 8 15.02 -15.62 -7.61
C VAL A 8 13.88 -15.89 -8.57
N CYS A 9 14.06 -16.84 -9.47
CA CYS A 9 13.09 -17.19 -10.51
C CYS A 9 13.28 -18.66 -10.89
N ASP A 10 12.22 -19.44 -10.92
CA ASP A 10 12.26 -20.87 -11.25
C ASP A 10 12.37 -21.11 -12.77
N ARG A 11 11.89 -20.18 -13.57
CA ARG A 11 11.86 -20.26 -15.04
C ARG A 11 13.19 -19.85 -15.68
N ALA A 12 13.91 -20.81 -16.25
CA ALA A 12 15.25 -20.60 -16.78
C ALA A 12 15.32 -19.52 -17.89
N ALA A 13 14.35 -19.50 -18.82
CA ALA A 13 14.31 -18.50 -19.89
C ALA A 13 14.13 -17.07 -19.38
N GLU A 14 13.34 -16.91 -18.32
CA GLU A 14 13.08 -15.61 -17.72
C GLU A 14 14.24 -15.13 -16.87
N ARG A 15 14.86 -16.03 -16.10
CA ARG A 15 16.10 -15.73 -15.40
C ARG A 15 17.13 -15.12 -16.34
N GLU A 16 17.26 -15.69 -17.54
CA GLU A 16 18.21 -15.20 -18.55
C GLU A 16 17.82 -13.80 -19.05
N THR A 17 16.52 -13.55 -19.31
CA THR A 17 16.03 -12.23 -19.70
C THR A 17 16.30 -11.18 -18.61
N ILE A 18 15.95 -11.49 -17.37
CA ILE A 18 16.16 -10.59 -16.22
C ILE A 18 17.66 -10.37 -16.00
N ARG A 19 18.48 -11.42 -16.14
CA ARG A 19 19.93 -11.35 -16.03
C ARG A 19 20.52 -10.34 -17.02
N VAL A 20 20.09 -10.42 -18.28
CA VAL A 20 20.54 -9.49 -19.32
C VAL A 20 20.14 -8.05 -18.96
N LEU A 21 18.88 -7.83 -18.58
CA LEU A 21 18.40 -6.50 -18.16
C LEU A 21 19.20 -5.95 -16.98
N VAL A 22 19.38 -6.73 -15.92
CA VAL A 22 20.16 -6.32 -14.72
C VAL A 22 21.62 -6.06 -15.08
N GLY A 23 22.20 -6.85 -15.97
CA GLY A 23 23.57 -6.65 -16.49
C GLY A 23 23.73 -5.34 -17.26
N THR A 24 22.77 -4.96 -18.10
CA THR A 24 22.80 -3.68 -18.85
C THR A 24 22.72 -2.47 -17.92
N MET A 25 22.21 -2.64 -16.71
CA MET A 25 22.12 -1.60 -15.66
C MET A 25 23.44 -1.43 -14.88
N GLY A 26 24.50 -2.17 -15.25
CA GLY A 26 25.80 -2.10 -14.57
C GLY A 26 25.80 -2.82 -13.20
N CYS A 27 24.82 -3.65 -12.89
CA CYS A 27 24.77 -4.46 -11.69
C CYS A 27 25.39 -5.85 -11.93
N GLN A 28 26.05 -6.39 -10.91
CA GLN A 28 26.35 -7.82 -10.85
C GLN A 28 25.06 -8.57 -10.53
N TRP A 29 24.98 -9.84 -10.92
CA TRP A 29 23.82 -10.65 -10.68
C TRP A 29 24.20 -12.01 -10.10
N VAL A 30 23.32 -12.54 -9.28
CA VAL A 30 23.37 -13.89 -8.70
C VAL A 30 22.02 -14.53 -8.98
N LEU A 31 22.03 -15.80 -9.43
CA LEU A 31 20.82 -16.50 -9.80
C LEU A 31 20.48 -17.56 -8.76
N ALA A 32 19.20 -17.64 -8.38
CA ALA A 32 18.64 -18.71 -7.58
C ALA A 32 17.37 -19.23 -8.24
N SER A 33 17.14 -20.53 -8.17
CA SER A 33 15.95 -21.20 -8.70
C SER A 33 14.82 -21.30 -7.68
N SER A 34 15.13 -21.09 -6.39
CA SER A 34 14.17 -21.14 -5.30
C SER A 34 14.55 -20.19 -4.17
N ILE A 35 13.59 -19.96 -3.26
CA ILE A 35 13.82 -19.13 -2.08
C ILE A 35 14.82 -19.79 -1.13
N GLU A 36 14.81 -21.10 -1.02
CA GLU A 36 15.75 -21.87 -0.19
C GLU A 36 17.20 -21.70 -0.68
N GLU A 37 17.40 -21.79 -1.98
CA GLU A 37 18.69 -21.52 -2.59
C GLU A 37 19.12 -20.07 -2.39
N ALA A 38 18.19 -19.13 -2.55
CA ALA A 38 18.42 -17.71 -2.32
C ALA A 38 18.84 -17.43 -0.86
N LEU A 39 18.17 -18.02 0.13
CA LEU A 39 18.53 -17.91 1.54
C LEU A 39 19.94 -18.44 1.83
N ALA A 40 20.33 -19.53 1.21
CA ALA A 40 21.70 -20.07 1.33
C ALA A 40 22.75 -19.13 0.73
N MET A 41 22.41 -18.41 -0.35
CA MET A 41 23.30 -17.43 -0.99
C MET A 41 23.49 -16.16 -0.16
N LEU A 42 22.44 -15.68 0.53
CA LEU A 42 22.53 -14.51 1.40
C LEU A 42 23.58 -14.64 2.50
N SER A 43 23.86 -15.86 2.94
CA SER A 43 24.90 -16.12 3.96
C SER A 43 26.32 -16.10 3.41
N ARG A 44 26.50 -16.21 2.09
CA ARG A 44 27.81 -16.39 1.44
C ARG A 44 28.26 -15.17 0.64
N GLN A 45 27.32 -14.32 0.23
CA GLN A 45 27.60 -13.22 -0.69
C GLN A 45 26.94 -11.93 -0.19
N ARG A 46 27.57 -10.78 -0.50
CA ARG A 46 26.95 -9.47 -0.26
C ARG A 46 25.96 -9.17 -1.39
N ILE A 47 24.69 -9.22 -1.08
CA ILE A 47 23.60 -8.89 -1.99
C ILE A 47 23.13 -7.46 -1.67
N SER A 48 22.97 -6.63 -2.71
CA SER A 48 22.50 -5.25 -2.60
C SER A 48 20.97 -5.16 -2.69
N ALA A 49 20.37 -5.99 -3.56
CA ALA A 49 18.93 -6.07 -3.75
C ALA A 49 18.54 -7.48 -4.19
N ALA A 50 17.29 -7.87 -4.02
CA ALA A 50 16.74 -9.12 -4.53
C ALA A 50 15.50 -8.85 -5.39
N LEU A 51 15.43 -9.53 -6.52
CA LEU A 51 14.25 -9.63 -7.38
C LEU A 51 13.65 -11.02 -7.18
N LEU A 52 12.44 -11.06 -6.62
CA LEU A 52 11.76 -12.27 -6.20
C LEU A 52 10.55 -12.52 -7.08
N GLU A 53 10.56 -13.60 -7.85
CA GLU A 53 9.39 -14.03 -8.60
C GLU A 53 8.30 -14.53 -7.62
N LEU A 54 7.10 -13.97 -7.76
CA LEU A 54 5.90 -14.41 -7.07
C LEU A 54 4.91 -14.93 -8.11
N PRO A 55 4.75 -16.26 -8.23
CA PRO A 55 3.90 -16.85 -9.26
C PRO A 55 2.42 -16.48 -9.06
N GLY A 56 1.69 -16.26 -10.16
CA GLY A 56 0.27 -15.90 -10.12
C GLY A 56 -0.63 -17.01 -9.61
N ALA A 57 -0.26 -18.28 -9.83
CA ALA A 57 -0.95 -19.45 -9.30
C ALA A 57 0.04 -20.25 -8.46
N VAL A 58 -0.32 -20.54 -7.21
CA VAL A 58 0.51 -21.27 -6.26
C VAL A 58 -0.23 -22.50 -5.79
N SER A 59 0.42 -23.66 -5.84
CA SER A 59 -0.13 -24.93 -5.37
C SER A 59 -0.34 -24.94 -3.85
N ASP A 60 0.55 -24.25 -3.12
CA ASP A 60 0.51 -24.10 -1.66
C ASP A 60 0.77 -22.63 -1.29
N PRO A 61 -0.31 -21.83 -1.14
CA PRO A 61 -0.19 -20.42 -0.76
C PRO A 61 0.42 -20.22 0.62
N ASP A 62 0.18 -21.11 1.58
CA ASP A 62 0.67 -20.98 2.95
C ASP A 62 2.17 -21.22 3.02
N GLN A 63 2.66 -22.22 2.30
CA GLN A 63 4.11 -22.49 2.21
C GLN A 63 4.82 -21.34 1.50
N MET A 64 4.26 -20.81 0.41
CA MET A 64 4.82 -19.64 -0.27
C MET A 64 4.86 -18.43 0.67
N HIS A 65 3.76 -18.15 1.37
CA HIS A 65 3.72 -17.04 2.33
C HIS A 65 4.80 -17.18 3.40
N LYS A 66 5.00 -18.38 3.93
CA LYS A 66 6.01 -18.68 4.93
C LYS A 66 7.43 -18.44 4.38
N ASN A 67 7.75 -18.99 3.20
CA ASN A 67 9.06 -18.86 2.58
C ASN A 67 9.41 -17.40 2.25
N VAL A 68 8.45 -16.68 1.69
CA VAL A 68 8.62 -15.24 1.38
C VAL A 68 8.80 -14.43 2.66
N SER A 69 7.99 -14.68 3.67
CA SER A 69 8.11 -13.99 4.97
C SER A 69 9.47 -14.25 5.62
N GLU A 70 9.96 -15.49 5.60
CA GLU A 70 11.29 -15.84 6.11
C GLU A 70 12.40 -15.11 5.34
N PHE A 71 12.29 -15.06 3.99
CA PHE A 71 13.23 -14.33 3.17
C PHE A 71 13.26 -12.85 3.51
N LEU A 72 12.10 -12.22 3.65
CA LEU A 72 11.98 -10.79 3.97
C LEU A 72 12.51 -10.43 5.36
N VAL A 73 12.36 -11.33 6.34
CA VAL A 73 12.93 -11.14 7.68
C VAL A 73 14.46 -11.17 7.63
N ARG A 74 15.04 -12.07 6.83
CA ARG A 74 16.50 -12.18 6.69
C ARG A 74 17.12 -11.11 5.79
N PHE A 75 16.32 -10.57 4.84
CA PHE A 75 16.76 -9.58 3.88
C PHE A 75 15.77 -8.39 3.81
N PRO A 76 15.69 -7.57 4.87
CA PRO A 76 14.69 -6.52 4.98
C PRO A 76 14.97 -5.34 4.04
N GLY A 77 13.91 -4.83 3.43
CA GLY A 77 13.90 -3.50 2.78
C GLY A 77 14.57 -3.41 1.41
N ARG A 78 15.06 -4.52 0.85
CA ARG A 78 15.78 -4.51 -0.44
C ARG A 78 15.27 -5.58 -1.40
N VAL A 79 13.98 -5.84 -1.34
CA VAL A 79 13.32 -6.84 -2.18
C VAL A 79 12.33 -6.16 -3.09
N MET A 80 12.30 -6.58 -4.35
CA MET A 80 11.27 -6.24 -5.33
C MET A 80 10.62 -7.53 -5.82
N ALA A 81 9.30 -7.52 -5.93
CA ALA A 81 8.56 -8.65 -6.47
C ALA A 81 8.40 -8.54 -8.00
N LEU A 82 8.48 -9.68 -8.68
CA LEU A 82 8.08 -9.86 -10.06
C LEU A 82 6.80 -10.71 -10.09
N THR A 83 5.74 -10.21 -10.70
CA THR A 83 4.43 -10.88 -10.72
C THR A 83 3.96 -11.16 -12.14
N ASP A 84 3.20 -12.27 -12.31
CA ASP A 84 2.47 -12.57 -13.53
C ASP A 84 1.13 -11.84 -13.54
N GLY A 85 1.06 -10.71 -14.23
CA GLY A 85 -0.15 -9.90 -14.25
C GLY A 85 -0.56 -9.39 -12.87
N MET A 86 -1.87 -9.36 -12.61
CA MET A 86 -2.40 -8.89 -11.32
C MET A 86 -2.10 -9.88 -10.21
N PRO A 87 -1.50 -9.43 -9.08
CA PRO A 87 -1.24 -10.30 -7.95
C PRO A 87 -2.52 -10.93 -7.39
N THR A 88 -2.47 -12.22 -7.05
CA THR A 88 -3.55 -12.87 -6.30
C THR A 88 -3.74 -12.22 -4.93
N HIS A 89 -4.85 -12.52 -4.26
CA HIS A 89 -5.13 -11.96 -2.92
C HIS A 89 -3.98 -12.22 -1.94
N ALA A 90 -3.47 -13.46 -1.89
CA ALA A 90 -2.37 -13.84 -0.99
C ALA A 90 -1.06 -13.06 -1.30
N ILE A 91 -0.73 -12.89 -2.59
CA ILE A 91 0.44 -12.10 -3.01
C ILE A 91 0.24 -10.62 -2.71
N SER A 92 -0.97 -10.08 -2.96
CA SER A 92 -1.32 -8.70 -2.64
C SER A 92 -1.17 -8.39 -1.15
N GLU A 93 -1.56 -9.33 -0.30
CA GLU A 93 -1.41 -9.23 1.15
C GLU A 93 0.08 -9.15 1.55
N LEU A 94 0.93 -10.03 0.99
CA LEU A 94 2.38 -10.00 1.23
C LEU A 94 3.01 -8.68 0.77
N ILE A 95 2.71 -8.26 -0.46
CA ILE A 95 3.23 -7.01 -1.04
C ILE A 95 2.84 -5.82 -0.14
N SER A 96 1.59 -5.77 0.29
CA SER A 96 1.07 -4.69 1.13
C SER A 96 1.65 -4.71 2.55
N LYS A 97 1.69 -5.89 3.18
CA LYS A 97 2.19 -6.07 4.54
C LYS A 97 3.65 -5.65 4.68
N TYR A 98 4.47 -5.99 3.72
CA TYR A 98 5.91 -5.72 3.75
C TYR A 98 6.30 -4.49 2.90
N SER A 99 5.33 -3.80 2.30
CA SER A 99 5.54 -2.65 1.39
C SER A 99 6.58 -2.96 0.30
N ILE A 100 6.44 -4.12 -0.34
CA ILE A 100 7.37 -4.59 -1.36
C ILE A 100 7.03 -3.91 -2.68
N PRO A 101 7.93 -3.15 -3.31
CA PRO A 101 7.72 -2.69 -4.68
C PRO A 101 7.65 -3.90 -5.62
N PHE A 102 6.80 -3.82 -6.63
CA PHE A 102 6.67 -4.90 -7.59
C PHE A 102 6.63 -4.41 -9.04
N VAL A 103 6.96 -5.29 -9.95
CA VAL A 103 6.90 -5.09 -11.39
C VAL A 103 6.09 -6.22 -12.00
N GLN A 104 5.19 -5.87 -12.91
CA GLN A 104 4.51 -6.85 -13.72
C GLN A 104 5.39 -7.30 -14.87
N ARG A 105 5.31 -8.56 -15.21
CA ARG A 105 6.17 -9.19 -16.21
C ARG A 105 6.05 -8.57 -17.60
N ASP A 106 4.85 -8.26 -18.02
CA ASP A 106 4.56 -7.60 -19.29
C ASP A 106 5.13 -6.18 -19.39
N ARG A 107 5.43 -5.57 -18.25
CA ARG A 107 6.04 -4.23 -18.14
C ARG A 107 7.50 -4.26 -17.68
N LEU A 108 8.11 -5.42 -17.62
CA LEU A 108 9.45 -5.62 -17.06
C LEU A 108 10.48 -4.65 -17.68
N ALA A 109 10.51 -4.53 -18.99
CA ALA A 109 11.49 -3.69 -19.69
C ALA A 109 11.34 -2.19 -19.36
N ALA A 110 10.12 -1.74 -19.11
CA ALA A 110 9.83 -0.33 -18.81
C ALA A 110 10.01 0.02 -17.32
N ASP A 111 9.57 -0.88 -16.44
CA ASP A 111 9.39 -0.54 -15.02
C ASP A 111 10.50 -1.11 -14.12
N LEU A 112 11.30 -2.08 -14.60
CA LEU A 112 12.32 -2.74 -13.78
C LEU A 112 13.38 -1.73 -13.29
N TRP A 113 13.97 -0.97 -14.20
CA TRP A 113 15.07 -0.07 -13.85
C TRP A 113 14.69 1.01 -12.85
N PRO A 114 13.66 1.84 -13.08
CA PRO A 114 13.32 2.92 -12.15
C PRO A 114 13.05 2.41 -10.72
N ARG A 115 12.46 1.23 -10.60
CA ARG A 115 12.13 0.63 -9.30
C ARG A 115 13.36 -0.05 -8.67
N LEU A 116 14.14 -0.78 -9.44
CA LEU A 116 15.35 -1.46 -8.96
C LEU A 116 16.42 -0.45 -8.53
N GLU A 117 16.58 0.65 -9.27
CA GLU A 117 17.53 1.73 -8.95
C GLU A 117 17.30 2.29 -7.55
N SER A 118 16.05 2.54 -7.18
CA SER A 118 15.69 3.07 -5.86
C SER A 118 16.05 2.12 -4.70
N ILE A 119 16.11 0.82 -4.99
CA ILE A 119 16.45 -0.22 -4.01
C ILE A 119 17.97 -0.45 -3.96
N VAL A 120 18.61 -0.47 -5.12
CA VAL A 120 20.04 -0.77 -5.27
C VAL A 120 20.89 0.42 -4.82
N TYR A 121 20.46 1.63 -5.16
CA TYR A 121 21.10 2.88 -4.80
C TYR A 121 20.19 3.71 -3.88
N PRO A 122 19.92 3.24 -2.67
CA PRO A 122 19.10 4.01 -1.75
C PRO A 122 19.78 5.36 -1.51
N GLN A 123 19.20 6.42 -2.05
CA GLN A 123 19.69 7.77 -1.81
C GLN A 123 19.52 8.07 -0.31
N PRO A 124 20.61 8.34 0.42
CA PRO A 124 20.51 8.69 1.84
C PRO A 124 19.69 9.99 1.94
N GLY A 125 18.48 9.87 2.48
CA GLY A 125 17.56 11.00 2.63
C GLY A 125 16.33 11.01 1.75
N ILE A 126 16.20 10.17 0.71
CA ILE A 126 14.94 9.97 0.01
C ILE A 126 14.07 9.07 0.89
N ARG A 127 13.37 9.69 1.82
CA ARG A 127 12.24 9.07 2.52
C ARG A 127 11.09 8.93 1.51
N ARG A 128 10.32 7.85 1.64
CA ARG A 128 9.00 7.76 1.02
C ARG A 128 8.28 9.10 1.24
N ILE A 129 8.09 9.88 0.18
CA ILE A 129 7.35 11.13 0.25
C ILE A 129 5.88 10.74 0.17
N THR A 130 5.19 10.86 1.29
CA THR A 130 3.75 10.64 1.31
C THR A 130 3.04 11.98 1.37
N LYS A 131 2.38 12.34 0.28
CA LYS A 131 1.51 13.53 0.21
C LYS A 131 0.11 13.12 0.62
N VAL A 132 -0.48 13.82 1.57
CA VAL A 132 -1.88 13.60 1.94
C VAL A 132 -2.74 14.42 1.00
N ALA A 133 -3.65 13.75 0.29
CA ALA A 133 -4.59 14.43 -0.59
C ALA A 133 -5.71 15.10 0.22
N ARG A 134 -6.11 16.28 -0.24
CA ARG A 134 -7.20 17.03 0.36
C ARG A 134 -8.54 16.54 -0.19
N LEU A 135 -9.47 16.21 0.65
CA LEU A 135 -10.87 15.95 0.28
C LEU A 135 -11.52 17.28 -0.15
N VAL A 136 -11.98 17.35 -1.40
CA VAL A 136 -12.60 18.56 -1.99
C VAL A 136 -14.10 18.40 -2.23
N LEU A 137 -14.58 17.16 -2.38
CA LEU A 137 -16.00 16.86 -2.52
C LEU A 137 -16.37 15.65 -1.67
N ASP A 138 -17.49 15.73 -0.98
CA ASP A 138 -18.17 14.62 -0.34
C ASP A 138 -19.68 14.80 -0.52
N THR A 139 -20.29 13.94 -1.32
CA THR A 139 -21.71 14.09 -1.66
C THR A 139 -22.66 13.90 -0.48
N PHE A 140 -22.19 13.30 0.60
CA PHE A 140 -23.00 13.16 1.82
C PHE A 140 -22.96 14.41 2.73
N LEU A 141 -21.93 15.23 2.60
CA LEU A 141 -21.77 16.45 3.39
C LEU A 141 -22.25 17.71 2.67
N GLN A 142 -22.43 17.64 1.35
CA GLN A 142 -22.92 18.78 0.58
C GLN A 142 -24.44 18.90 0.73
N PRO A 143 -24.97 20.08 1.03
CA PRO A 143 -26.41 20.31 1.00
C PRO A 143 -26.91 20.10 -0.44
N LEU A 144 -27.88 19.20 -0.61
CA LEU A 144 -28.55 19.02 -1.89
C LEU A 144 -29.20 20.33 -2.32
N PRO A 145 -29.03 20.76 -3.59
CA PRO A 145 -29.74 21.93 -4.10
C PRO A 145 -31.24 21.78 -3.89
N ALA A 146 -31.89 22.83 -3.43
CA ALA A 146 -33.33 22.84 -3.17
C ALA A 146 -34.08 22.45 -4.45
N GLY A 147 -34.88 21.38 -4.39
CA GLY A 147 -35.66 20.88 -5.51
C GLY A 147 -35.18 19.55 -6.12
N ILE A 148 -33.99 19.08 -5.80
CA ILE A 148 -33.55 17.73 -6.14
C ILE A 148 -34.03 16.80 -5.03
N ARG A 149 -35.06 16.00 -5.28
CA ARG A 149 -35.35 14.84 -4.43
C ARG A 149 -34.16 13.90 -4.59
N GLY A 150 -33.28 13.89 -3.58
CA GLY A 150 -32.17 12.96 -3.56
C GLY A 150 -32.71 11.56 -3.78
N SER A 151 -32.40 10.93 -4.89
CA SER A 151 -32.41 9.50 -4.93
C SER A 151 -31.43 9.10 -3.84
N GLN A 152 -31.91 8.43 -2.81
CA GLN A 152 -31.04 7.71 -1.87
C GLN A 152 -30.40 6.54 -2.63
N SER A 153 -29.64 6.89 -3.67
CA SER A 153 -28.69 5.92 -4.22
C SER A 153 -27.66 5.71 -3.14
N GLY A 154 -27.47 4.48 -2.72
CA GLY A 154 -26.50 4.12 -1.68
C GLY A 154 -25.06 4.39 -2.08
N THR A 155 -24.83 5.29 -3.04
CA THR A 155 -23.54 5.67 -3.61
C THR A 155 -23.08 6.99 -3.02
N ARG A 156 -21.91 7.00 -2.38
CA ARG A 156 -21.22 8.19 -1.89
C ARG A 156 -20.02 8.47 -2.76
N GLN A 157 -19.92 9.68 -3.28
CA GLN A 157 -18.78 10.14 -4.06
C GLN A 157 -17.86 11.00 -3.20
N LEU A 158 -16.55 10.71 -3.27
CA LEU A 158 -15.48 11.47 -2.63
C LEU A 158 -14.47 11.86 -3.70
N VAL A 159 -14.14 13.16 -3.79
CA VAL A 159 -13.09 13.65 -4.69
C VAL A 159 -11.94 14.19 -3.86
N TYR A 160 -10.74 13.75 -4.18
CA TYR A 160 -9.51 14.19 -3.54
C TYR A 160 -8.59 14.87 -4.53
N GLU A 161 -7.86 15.85 -4.06
CA GLU A 161 -6.88 16.59 -4.86
C GLU A 161 -5.54 16.71 -4.14
N THR A 162 -4.49 16.64 -4.95
CA THR A 162 -3.16 17.15 -4.65
C THR A 162 -2.77 18.19 -5.69
N GLU A 163 -1.59 18.78 -5.62
CA GLU A 163 -1.09 19.68 -6.66
C GLU A 163 -1.06 19.03 -8.06
N SER A 164 -0.79 17.73 -8.13
CA SER A 164 -0.53 17.00 -9.38
C SER A 164 -1.60 16.01 -9.79
N LEU A 165 -2.48 15.61 -8.85
CA LEU A 165 -3.45 14.54 -9.07
C LEU A 165 -4.82 14.87 -8.51
N THR A 166 -5.83 14.36 -9.22
CA THR A 166 -7.20 14.23 -8.73
C THR A 166 -7.58 12.75 -8.67
N ALA A 167 -8.19 12.33 -7.57
CA ALA A 167 -8.77 10.99 -7.41
C ALA A 167 -10.27 11.12 -7.12
N ASP A 168 -11.09 10.57 -8.01
CA ASP A 168 -12.54 10.47 -7.86
C ASP A 168 -12.89 9.06 -7.40
N MET A 169 -13.67 8.92 -6.33
CA MET A 169 -14.01 7.66 -5.74
C MET A 169 -15.50 7.57 -5.46
N ALA A 170 -16.13 6.48 -5.89
CA ALA A 170 -17.52 6.15 -5.62
C ALA A 170 -17.57 4.92 -4.69
N PHE A 171 -18.19 5.08 -3.53
CA PHE A 171 -18.49 4.00 -2.60
C PHE A 171 -19.95 3.62 -2.74
N GLU A 172 -20.21 2.35 -3.00
CA GLU A 172 -21.54 1.80 -3.12
C GLU A 172 -21.75 0.70 -2.08
N ARG A 173 -22.82 0.83 -1.32
CA ARG A 173 -23.22 -0.16 -0.33
C ARG A 173 -24.64 -0.63 -0.63
N SER A 174 -24.77 -1.92 -0.91
CA SER A 174 -26.10 -2.51 -1.00
C SER A 174 -26.68 -2.67 0.41
N PRO A 175 -27.96 -2.30 0.65
CA PRO A 175 -28.62 -2.42 1.94
C PRO A 175 -28.57 -3.84 2.53
N ASP A 176 -28.61 -4.85 1.66
CA ASP A 176 -28.62 -6.27 2.03
C ASP A 176 -27.23 -6.91 2.05
N SER A 177 -26.17 -6.12 1.81
CA SER A 177 -24.80 -6.62 1.71
C SER A 177 -23.93 -6.16 2.88
N THR A 178 -23.12 -7.08 3.38
CA THR A 178 -22.03 -6.77 4.33
C THR A 178 -20.78 -6.25 3.61
N ARG A 179 -20.85 -6.02 2.30
CA ARG A 179 -19.75 -5.57 1.45
C ARG A 179 -19.99 -4.18 0.93
N THR A 180 -18.89 -3.47 0.77
CA THR A 180 -18.81 -2.17 0.10
C THR A 180 -18.03 -2.34 -1.19
N ALA A 181 -18.58 -1.85 -2.31
CA ALA A 181 -17.87 -1.67 -3.56
C ALA A 181 -17.25 -0.26 -3.59
N LEU A 182 -16.02 -0.19 -4.02
CA LEU A 182 -15.30 1.06 -4.32
C LEU A 182 -14.87 1.04 -5.77
N LEU A 183 -15.31 2.02 -6.52
CA LEU A 183 -14.79 2.34 -7.85
C LEU A 183 -14.03 3.67 -7.75
N GLY A 184 -12.84 3.74 -8.31
CA GLY A 184 -12.04 4.96 -8.31
C GLY A 184 -11.39 5.23 -9.64
N GLN A 185 -11.08 6.51 -9.90
CA GLN A 185 -10.32 6.95 -11.05
C GLN A 185 -9.27 7.97 -10.63
N ILE A 186 -8.05 7.83 -11.16
CA ILE A 186 -6.93 8.72 -10.88
C ILE A 186 -6.55 9.46 -12.16
N MET A 187 -6.49 10.77 -12.07
CA MET A 187 -6.13 11.66 -13.17
C MET A 187 -4.96 12.56 -12.75
N ARG A 188 -4.04 12.86 -13.67
CA ARG A 188 -3.13 14.01 -13.51
C ARG A 188 -3.92 15.30 -13.73
N ASN A 189 -3.53 16.36 -13.04
CA ASN A 189 -4.20 17.64 -13.16
C ASN A 189 -3.76 18.39 -14.43
N GLU A 190 -2.45 18.37 -14.72
CA GLU A 190 -1.85 19.08 -15.87
C GLU A 190 -0.75 18.23 -16.54
N PRO A 191 -0.92 17.82 -17.81
CA PRO A 191 -2.19 17.79 -18.55
C PRO A 191 -3.19 16.81 -17.93
N LYS A 192 -4.48 17.03 -18.12
CA LYS A 192 -5.54 16.18 -17.58
C LYS A 192 -5.57 14.83 -18.31
N ILE A 193 -4.81 13.87 -17.80
CA ILE A 193 -4.67 12.53 -18.40
C ILE A 193 -4.83 11.44 -17.32
N PRO A 194 -5.36 10.26 -17.68
CA PRO A 194 -5.43 9.12 -16.78
C PRO A 194 -4.06 8.67 -16.29
N VAL A 195 -3.99 8.24 -15.04
CA VAL A 195 -2.77 7.64 -14.47
C VAL A 195 -2.86 6.12 -14.59
N ASN A 196 -2.21 5.57 -15.60
CA ASN A 196 -2.24 4.15 -15.91
C ASN A 196 -1.14 3.38 -15.20
N GLY A 197 -1.45 2.14 -14.78
CA GLY A 197 -0.49 1.15 -14.31
C GLY A 197 0.20 1.51 -12.99
N VAL A 198 -0.47 2.29 -12.13
CA VAL A 198 0.04 2.57 -10.79
C VAL A 198 -0.63 1.70 -9.73
N PRO A 199 0.11 1.23 -8.73
CA PRO A 199 -0.47 0.46 -7.64
C PRO A 199 -1.30 1.34 -6.70
N VAL A 200 -2.48 0.83 -6.36
CA VAL A 200 -3.40 1.38 -5.38
C VAL A 200 -3.60 0.35 -4.28
N VAL A 201 -3.20 0.69 -3.06
CA VAL A 201 -3.34 -0.17 -1.88
C VAL A 201 -4.48 0.34 -1.02
N LEU A 202 -5.51 -0.48 -0.82
CA LEU A 202 -6.60 -0.21 0.10
C LEU A 202 -6.26 -0.77 1.48
N LYS A 203 -6.40 0.05 2.53
CA LYS A 203 -6.11 -0.33 3.93
C LYS A 203 -7.26 0.06 4.85
N SER A 204 -7.50 -0.75 5.88
CA SER A 204 -8.31 -0.39 7.04
C SER A 204 -7.41 -0.17 8.26
N ARG A 205 -8.01 0.14 9.40
CA ARG A 205 -7.28 0.16 10.69
C ARG A 205 -6.72 -1.20 11.10
N LYS A 206 -7.31 -2.29 10.59
CA LYS A 206 -6.90 -3.67 10.89
C LYS A 206 -5.76 -4.15 10.00
N GLY A 207 -5.51 -3.47 8.88
CA GLY A 207 -4.47 -3.82 7.91
C GLY A 207 -4.89 -3.64 6.46
N PRO A 208 -4.11 -4.19 5.52
CA PRO A 208 -4.40 -4.10 4.10
C PRO A 208 -5.66 -4.92 3.75
N LEU A 209 -6.51 -4.34 2.90
CA LEU A 209 -7.72 -4.97 2.36
C LEU A 209 -7.52 -5.45 0.92
N GLY A 210 -6.57 -4.86 0.19
CA GLY A 210 -6.29 -5.25 -1.17
C GLY A 210 -5.31 -4.33 -1.89
N LEU A 211 -4.83 -4.81 -3.04
CA LEU A 211 -3.99 -4.09 -3.98
C LEU A 211 -4.59 -4.23 -5.37
N LYS A 212 -4.66 -3.14 -6.12
CA LYS A 212 -5.06 -3.08 -7.52
C LYS A 212 -4.12 -2.17 -8.30
N MET A 213 -4.06 -2.40 -9.61
CA MET A 213 -3.42 -1.49 -10.55
C MET A 213 -4.49 -0.65 -11.25
N THR A 214 -4.16 0.59 -11.55
CA THR A 214 -5.03 1.39 -12.43
C THR A 214 -4.95 0.88 -13.86
N ASN A 215 -6.08 0.89 -14.57
CA ASN A 215 -6.17 0.54 -15.99
C ASN A 215 -5.77 1.73 -16.89
N GLU A 216 -5.90 1.57 -18.21
CA GLU A 216 -5.54 2.60 -19.23
C GLU A 216 -6.30 3.92 -19.07
N VAL A 217 -7.48 3.89 -18.48
CA VAL A 217 -8.28 5.09 -18.17
C VAL A 217 -8.13 5.57 -16.73
N GLY A 218 -7.15 5.01 -15.99
CA GLY A 218 -6.85 5.40 -14.63
C GLY A 218 -7.79 4.83 -13.56
N GLU A 219 -8.64 3.86 -13.92
CA GLU A 219 -9.63 3.28 -13.01
C GLU A 219 -9.08 2.09 -12.23
N PHE A 220 -9.64 1.90 -11.05
CA PHE A 220 -9.44 0.74 -10.17
C PHE A 220 -10.72 0.41 -9.41
N SER A 221 -10.86 -0.83 -8.94
CA SER A 221 -12.02 -1.24 -8.15
C SER A 221 -11.64 -2.20 -7.03
N PHE A 222 -12.38 -2.10 -5.91
CA PHE A 222 -12.28 -3.00 -4.78
C PHE A 222 -13.67 -3.45 -4.34
N GLU A 223 -13.74 -4.67 -3.80
CA GLU A 223 -14.83 -5.12 -2.96
C GLU A 223 -14.27 -5.55 -1.60
N PHE A 224 -14.81 -5.04 -0.52
CA PHE A 224 -14.34 -5.34 0.83
C PHE A 224 -15.49 -5.40 1.83
N GLN A 225 -15.27 -6.04 2.97
CA GLN A 225 -16.24 -6.04 4.06
C GLN A 225 -16.43 -4.63 4.60
N ASN A 226 -17.63 -4.32 5.08
CA ASN A 226 -17.94 -3.00 5.58
C ASN A 226 -16.93 -2.57 6.67
N GLU A 227 -16.19 -1.52 6.38
CA GLU A 227 -15.24 -0.88 7.28
C GLU A 227 -15.73 0.55 7.59
N ARG A 228 -15.46 1.02 8.81
CA ARG A 228 -15.86 2.37 9.22
C ARG A 228 -15.11 3.45 8.42
N SER A 229 -13.86 3.21 8.10
CA SER A 229 -13.02 4.10 7.31
C SER A 229 -11.92 3.31 6.62
N VAL A 230 -11.49 3.78 5.47
CA VAL A 230 -10.39 3.18 4.71
C VAL A 230 -9.40 4.27 4.30
N ASN A 231 -8.17 3.84 4.04
CA ASN A 231 -7.13 4.66 3.45
C ASN A 231 -6.70 4.04 2.13
N LEU A 232 -6.45 4.88 1.13
CA LEU A 232 -5.83 4.43 -0.11
C LEU A 232 -4.43 5.03 -0.21
N GLU A 233 -3.47 4.18 -0.49
CA GLU A 233 -2.11 4.58 -0.80
C GLU A 233 -1.86 4.33 -2.28
N ILE A 234 -1.48 5.37 -3.01
CA ILE A 234 -1.24 5.34 -4.45
C ILE A 234 0.23 5.63 -4.69
N GLU A 235 0.96 4.71 -5.30
CA GLU A 235 2.35 4.93 -5.70
C GLU A 235 2.38 5.58 -7.09
N VAL A 236 2.49 6.90 -7.12
CA VAL A 236 2.48 7.68 -8.38
C VAL A 236 3.77 7.51 -9.17
N SER A 237 4.87 7.39 -8.47
CA SER A 237 6.20 7.07 -8.99
C SER A 237 7.04 6.43 -7.87
N PRO A 238 8.19 5.82 -8.17
CA PRO A 238 9.03 5.25 -7.14
C PRO A 238 9.32 6.25 -6.01
N ASN A 239 8.95 5.90 -4.77
CA ASN A 239 9.06 6.71 -3.56
C ASN A 239 8.12 7.93 -3.46
N ASP A 240 7.28 8.23 -4.44
CA ASP A 240 6.27 9.29 -4.39
C ASP A 240 4.87 8.68 -4.21
N TRP A 241 4.32 8.85 -3.02
CA TRP A 241 3.06 8.25 -2.61
C TRP A 241 2.02 9.32 -2.30
N VAL A 242 0.79 9.04 -2.69
CA VAL A 242 -0.36 9.84 -2.30
C VAL A 242 -1.25 9.02 -1.36
N LEU A 243 -1.58 9.60 -0.22
CA LEU A 243 -2.47 9.02 0.78
C LEU A 243 -3.82 9.73 0.75
N LEU A 244 -4.88 8.97 0.53
CA LEU A 244 -6.26 9.41 0.66
C LEU A 244 -6.86 8.79 1.92
N ILE A 245 -7.42 9.62 2.79
CA ILE A 245 -8.03 9.19 4.05
C ILE A 245 -9.54 9.39 3.91
N SER A 246 -10.32 8.32 3.90
CA SER A 246 -11.76 8.44 3.84
C SER A 246 -12.32 9.01 5.15
N PRO A 247 -13.35 9.85 5.08
CA PRO A 247 -14.21 10.10 6.23
C PRO A 247 -14.92 8.79 6.64
N PRO A 248 -15.59 8.76 7.80
CA PRO A 248 -16.40 7.61 8.16
C PRO A 248 -17.37 7.25 7.02
N LEU A 249 -17.30 6.01 6.56
CA LEU A 249 -18.11 5.53 5.43
C LEU A 249 -19.56 5.20 5.83
N ASP A 250 -19.83 5.17 7.12
CA ASP A 250 -21.15 4.90 7.69
C ASP A 250 -21.67 6.14 8.48
N PRO A 251 -22.05 7.21 7.78
CA PRO A 251 -22.54 8.43 8.46
C PRO A 251 -23.91 8.24 9.10
N PHE A 252 -24.61 7.16 8.73
CA PHE A 252 -25.92 6.81 9.27
C PHE A 252 -25.92 5.48 10.05
N GLY A 253 -24.75 4.84 10.22
CA GLY A 253 -24.59 3.71 11.14
C GLY A 253 -25.08 4.16 12.49
N GLY A 254 -26.19 3.55 12.93
CA GLY A 254 -26.91 3.94 14.10
C GLY A 254 -25.97 4.27 15.22
N ARG A 255 -26.31 5.24 16.02
CA ARG A 255 -25.78 5.44 17.34
C ARG A 255 -25.67 4.08 18.03
N GLU A 256 -24.61 3.32 17.79
CA GLU A 256 -24.03 2.59 18.88
C GLU A 256 -23.63 3.74 19.81
N GLU A 257 -24.52 3.99 20.75
CA GLU A 257 -24.18 4.59 22.01
C GLU A 257 -22.83 3.99 22.36
N GLU A 258 -21.72 4.70 22.11
CA GLU A 258 -20.62 4.65 23.04
C GLU A 258 -21.37 4.90 24.36
N THR A 259 -21.69 3.83 25.02
CA THR A 259 -21.92 3.84 26.44
C THR A 259 -20.68 4.53 26.96
N LEU A 260 -20.80 5.85 27.15
CA LEU A 260 -20.02 6.58 28.10
C LEU A 260 -20.33 5.88 29.43
N SER A 261 -19.74 4.67 29.59
CA SER A 261 -19.70 3.98 30.84
C SER A 261 -18.93 4.93 31.75
N GLU A 262 -19.75 5.68 32.44
CA GLU A 262 -19.44 6.20 33.77
C GLU A 262 -18.05 6.84 33.91
N PHE A 263 -17.90 8.02 33.35
CA PHE A 263 -17.10 9.02 34.04
C PHE A 263 -17.95 9.45 35.28
N ARG A 264 -17.85 8.70 36.38
CA ARG A 264 -18.31 9.12 37.66
C ARG A 264 -17.45 10.34 38.05
N PRO A 265 -18.02 11.56 38.22
CA PRO A 265 -17.27 12.65 38.82
C PRO A 265 -17.23 12.39 40.33
N GLY A 266 -16.16 11.74 40.80
CA GLY A 266 -16.08 11.40 42.21
C GLY A 266 -14.73 10.92 42.75
N ASP A 267 -13.74 10.61 41.93
CA ASP A 267 -12.41 10.22 42.43
C ASP A 267 -11.35 11.30 42.16
N THR A 268 -11.52 12.43 42.82
CA THR A 268 -10.44 13.38 43.10
C THR A 268 -9.66 12.88 44.30
N SER A 269 -8.81 11.87 44.14
CA SER A 269 -7.75 11.60 45.08
C SER A 269 -6.63 12.62 44.89
N THR A 270 -6.70 13.59 45.78
CA THR A 270 -5.72 14.62 46.06
C THR A 270 -4.29 14.06 46.14
N ILE A 271 -3.48 14.32 45.13
CA ILE A 271 -2.04 14.14 45.24
C ILE A 271 -1.48 15.41 45.89
N TYR A 272 -1.29 15.34 47.20
CA TYR A 272 -0.53 16.34 47.97
C TYR A 272 0.94 16.26 47.54
N ALA A 273 1.40 17.32 46.90
CA ALA A 273 2.81 17.55 46.71
C ALA A 273 3.44 17.93 48.03
N SER A 274 4.29 17.08 48.59
CA SER A 274 5.10 17.36 49.78
C SER A 274 6.14 18.42 49.43
N LYS A 275 6.08 19.56 50.09
CA LYS A 275 7.12 20.59 50.11
C LYS A 275 8.38 20.04 50.79
N PRO A 276 9.60 20.32 50.28
CA PRO A 276 10.80 20.04 51.01
C PRO A 276 10.99 21.07 52.13
N GLN A 277 11.06 20.57 53.36
CA GLN A 277 11.46 21.36 54.52
C GLN A 277 12.94 21.77 54.42
N GLY A 278 13.15 23.08 54.39
CA GLY A 278 14.46 23.66 54.54
C GLY A 278 15.01 23.42 55.93
N LYS A 279 16.21 22.84 56.06
CA LYS A 279 17.00 22.84 57.29
C LYS A 279 17.71 24.20 57.38
N ARG A 280 17.27 24.98 58.38
CA ARG A 280 18.04 26.09 58.98
C ARG A 280 18.90 25.50 60.11
N GLY A 281 20.13 25.95 60.14
CA GLY A 281 20.75 26.41 61.39
C GLY A 281 21.76 25.50 62.04
N ARG A 282 22.84 25.90 62.07
CA ARG A 282 23.98 26.22 62.94
C ARG A 282 25.28 25.68 62.44
#